data_28e8427397e0d359d5a432c7ebe8479d
#
_entry.id   28e8427397e0d359d5a432c7ebe8479d
#
_cell.length_a   1.000
_cell.length_b   1.000
_cell.length_c   1.000
_cell.angle_alpha   90.00
_cell.angle_beta   90.00
_cell.angle_gamma   90.00
#
_symmetry.space_group_name_H-M   'P 1'
#
loop_
_entity.id
_entity.type
_entity.pdbx_description
1 polymer ?
#
loop_
_entity_poly.entity_id
_entity_poly.type
_entity_poly.pdbx_seq_one_letter_code
_entity_poly.pdbx_strand_id
1 'polypeptide(L)'
;YIMPQNKIILGSEEWCSFPDLGIPAIKARVDSGAKTSALHAINIVPFIKNDTNWVKFDINPIQNNLKTVKHCEALLIDKRIVKSSSGFREQRYVIQTTITIGETNWTIEMTLTNRDSMGFRMLLGREAMSGRILVDPEQKYLLGEPTTEKLQQIYVSENDNKVGLRIGLLASNPELYSNKRIMEAGTMRGHQMEFLNIKECYMKLDADTPEIHYRGGRILDKFDAIIPRIRPSITFYGCALTRQFEALKVYCLNSAAAITQSRDKLYSLQLLLNHGVDIPTTGFANSPLDTDDLIKMVGGSPLIVKLLEGTQGKGVVLAETKKAAESVINAFKSLNANILVQEFIKEANGKDLRLFVIDGKVVAAIQRAALPGEFRANIHLGGTASIIKPTVEERRIAIKAAKAMDLKVAGVDIIRSSKGPLLLEVNSSPGLEGIETATNKDIAGEMIRAIEKNFKW
;
A
#
# COMPACT_ATOMS: atom_id res chain seq x y z
N TYR A 1 -16.76 50.93 16.71
CA TYR A 1 -15.88 49.85 16.18
C TYR A 1 -14.99 50.48 15.12
N ILE A 2 -13.74 50.69 15.43
CA ILE A 2 -12.72 51.14 14.47
C ILE A 2 -12.37 49.87 13.66
N MET A 3 -12.69 49.82 12.38
CA MET A 3 -12.20 48.78 11.48
C MET A 3 -10.67 48.84 11.48
N PRO A 4 -9.96 47.75 11.83
CA PRO A 4 -8.51 47.79 11.74
C PRO A 4 -8.13 47.87 10.25
N GLN A 5 -7.37 48.93 9.90
CA GLN A 5 -6.86 49.18 8.56
C GLN A 5 -6.07 47.96 8.07
N ASN A 6 -6.40 47.48 6.85
CA ASN A 6 -5.66 46.54 6.01
C ASN A 6 -5.64 45.04 6.42
N LYS A 7 -6.76 44.46 6.84
CA LYS A 7 -6.85 43.00 6.88
C LYS A 7 -7.36 42.45 5.56
N ILE A 8 -6.74 41.35 5.11
CA ILE A 8 -7.18 40.60 3.93
C ILE A 8 -8.40 39.76 4.33
N ILE A 9 -9.44 39.76 3.52
CA ILE A 9 -10.59 38.88 3.73
C ILE A 9 -10.37 37.62 2.88
N LEU A 10 -10.40 36.46 3.52
CA LEU A 10 -10.29 35.14 2.87
C LEU A 10 -11.59 34.35 3.02
N GLY A 11 -11.87 33.48 2.07
CA GLY A 11 -12.91 32.47 2.21
C GLY A 11 -12.46 31.27 3.05
N SER A 12 -13.30 30.27 3.16
CA SER A 12 -12.99 28.99 3.82
C SER A 12 -11.93 28.17 3.06
N GLU A 13 -11.73 28.48 1.79
CA GLU A 13 -10.72 27.89 0.90
C GLU A 13 -10.11 29.02 0.06
N GLU A 14 -8.78 29.02 -0.08
CA GLU A 14 -8.06 30.03 -0.85
C GLU A 14 -6.84 29.45 -1.56
N TRP A 15 -6.35 30.19 -2.56
CA TRP A 15 -5.09 29.91 -3.23
C TRP A 15 -3.97 30.74 -2.64
N CYS A 16 -2.83 30.10 -2.38
CA CYS A 16 -1.61 30.75 -1.91
C CYS A 16 -0.39 30.22 -2.67
N SER A 17 0.76 30.89 -2.51
CA SER A 17 2.03 30.46 -3.05
C SER A 17 3.12 30.48 -1.98
N PHE A 18 4.19 29.71 -2.22
CA PHE A 18 5.39 29.69 -1.38
C PHE A 18 6.63 29.92 -2.26
N PRO A 19 7.03 31.17 -2.47
CA PRO A 19 8.15 31.50 -3.36
C PRO A 19 9.44 30.78 -2.99
N ASP A 20 9.77 30.72 -1.69
CA ASP A 20 11.00 30.09 -1.19
C ASP A 20 11.05 28.56 -1.46
N LEU A 21 9.89 27.93 -1.62
CA LEU A 21 9.76 26.51 -1.94
C LEU A 21 9.58 26.26 -3.44
N GLY A 22 9.50 27.34 -4.24
CA GLY A 22 9.18 27.24 -5.67
C GLY A 22 7.78 26.69 -5.95
N ILE A 23 6.80 26.97 -5.07
CA ILE A 23 5.41 26.58 -5.20
C ILE A 23 4.59 27.80 -5.65
N PRO A 24 4.30 27.95 -6.95
CA PRO A 24 3.63 29.14 -7.48
C PRO A 24 2.13 29.18 -7.17
N ALA A 25 1.48 28.06 -6.91
CA ALA A 25 0.07 28.01 -6.53
C ALA A 25 -0.27 26.69 -5.80
N ILE A 26 -0.90 26.80 -4.64
CA ILE A 26 -1.43 25.64 -3.90
C ILE A 26 -2.73 26.00 -3.21
N LYS A 27 -3.69 25.07 -3.22
CA LYS A 27 -4.99 25.24 -2.59
C LYS A 27 -4.88 24.99 -1.09
N ALA A 28 -5.30 25.96 -0.29
CA ALA A 28 -5.28 25.90 1.16
C ALA A 28 -6.70 25.86 1.74
N ARG A 29 -6.90 25.03 2.76
CA ARG A 29 -8.05 25.13 3.68
C ARG A 29 -7.71 26.13 4.76
N VAL A 30 -8.55 27.14 4.94
CA VAL A 30 -8.42 28.13 6.02
C VAL A 30 -9.04 27.54 7.28
N ASP A 31 -8.22 27.36 8.33
CA ASP A 31 -8.64 26.66 9.56
C ASP A 31 -8.25 27.47 10.80
N SER A 32 -9.19 28.27 11.33
CA SER A 32 -9.01 29.04 12.56
C SER A 32 -8.92 28.16 13.84
N GLY A 33 -9.30 26.88 13.77
CA GLY A 33 -9.17 25.92 14.86
C GLY A 33 -7.75 25.36 15.01
N ALA A 34 -7.03 25.23 13.91
CA ALA A 34 -5.64 24.77 13.91
C ALA A 34 -4.69 25.89 14.35
N LYS A 35 -3.77 25.58 15.28
CA LYS A 35 -2.77 26.55 15.75
C LYS A 35 -1.76 26.89 14.66
N THR A 36 -1.09 25.88 14.10
CA THR A 36 0.02 26.01 13.15
C THR A 36 -0.42 25.51 11.78
N SER A 37 0.07 26.11 10.71
CA SER A 37 -0.15 25.68 9.34
C SER A 37 0.49 24.30 9.07
N ALA A 38 -0.05 23.56 8.10
CA ALA A 38 0.45 22.25 7.73
C ALA A 38 0.48 22.08 6.21
N LEU A 39 1.59 21.56 5.69
CA LEU A 39 1.79 21.25 4.28
C LEU A 39 1.87 19.74 4.09
N HIS A 40 1.17 19.23 3.09
CA HIS A 40 1.37 17.86 2.64
C HIS A 40 2.80 17.70 2.11
N ALA A 41 3.54 16.75 2.70
CA ALA A 41 4.90 16.44 2.30
C ALA A 41 5.16 14.94 2.42
N ILE A 42 5.92 14.42 1.48
CA ILE A 42 6.40 13.03 1.43
C ILE A 42 7.91 13.02 1.27
N ASN A 43 8.55 11.86 1.49
CA ASN A 43 10.00 11.70 1.36
C ASN A 43 10.81 12.71 2.19
N ILE A 44 10.33 13.01 3.40
CA ILE A 44 10.92 14.03 4.28
C ILE A 44 12.24 13.51 4.86
N VAL A 45 13.35 14.17 4.53
CA VAL A 45 14.70 13.79 4.96
C VAL A 45 15.46 15.01 5.48
N PRO A 46 15.80 15.06 6.76
CA PRO A 46 16.65 16.11 7.31
C PRO A 46 18.10 15.94 6.85
N PHE A 47 18.80 17.05 6.64
CA PHE A 47 20.22 17.09 6.29
C PHE A 47 20.87 18.37 6.80
N ILE A 48 22.20 18.45 6.76
CA ILE A 48 22.96 19.63 7.14
C ILE A 48 23.47 20.32 5.88
N LYS A 49 23.27 21.64 5.80
CA LYS A 49 23.75 22.50 4.74
C LYS A 49 24.33 23.77 5.35
N ASN A 50 25.62 24.05 5.12
CA ASN A 50 26.32 25.19 5.69
C ASN A 50 26.16 25.31 7.22
N ASP A 51 26.42 24.23 7.94
CA ASP A 51 26.28 24.10 9.39
C ASP A 51 24.88 24.42 9.95
N THR A 52 23.85 24.40 9.10
CA THR A 52 22.48 24.67 9.46
C THR A 52 21.60 23.45 9.14
N ASN A 53 20.61 23.19 9.97
CA ASN A 53 19.67 22.09 9.76
C ASN A 53 18.68 22.45 8.65
N TRP A 54 18.61 21.61 7.66
CA TRP A 54 17.67 21.70 6.53
C TRP A 54 16.84 20.42 6.42
N VAL A 55 15.75 20.53 5.70
CA VAL A 55 14.93 19.36 5.34
C VAL A 55 14.61 19.43 3.86
N LYS A 56 14.77 18.29 3.16
CA LYS A 56 14.27 18.08 1.80
C LYS A 56 13.04 17.23 1.85
N PHE A 57 12.09 17.50 0.95
CA PHE A 57 10.83 16.81 0.88
C PHE A 57 10.19 17.01 -0.49
N ASP A 58 9.22 16.15 -0.81
CA ASP A 58 8.44 16.23 -2.04
C ASP A 58 7.02 16.64 -1.71
N ILE A 59 6.42 17.41 -2.60
CA ILE A 59 5.00 17.77 -2.53
C ILE A 59 4.30 17.50 -3.86
N ASN A 60 3.00 17.25 -3.80
CA ASN A 60 2.11 17.22 -4.94
C ASN A 60 1.19 18.46 -4.85
N PRO A 61 1.55 19.58 -5.48
CA PRO A 61 0.88 20.86 -5.23
C PRO A 61 -0.53 20.95 -5.80
N ILE A 62 -0.83 20.14 -6.84
CA ILE A 62 -2.14 20.11 -7.48
C ILE A 62 -3.02 19.07 -6.79
N GLN A 63 -4.22 19.48 -6.39
CA GLN A 63 -5.21 18.60 -5.78
C GLN A 63 -5.60 17.47 -6.75
N ASN A 64 -5.70 16.23 -6.25
CA ASN A 64 -6.02 15.04 -7.04
C ASN A 64 -5.06 14.76 -8.22
N ASN A 65 -3.82 15.25 -8.15
CA ASN A 65 -2.76 15.00 -9.12
C ASN A 65 -1.47 14.62 -8.40
N LEU A 66 -1.05 13.37 -8.53
CA LEU A 66 0.22 12.87 -7.99
C LEU A 66 1.35 12.81 -9.02
N LYS A 67 1.07 13.16 -10.29
CA LYS A 67 2.09 13.22 -11.34
C LYS A 67 3.02 14.41 -11.14
N THR A 68 2.44 15.56 -10.78
CA THR A 68 3.19 16.78 -10.54
C THR A 68 3.84 16.71 -9.18
N VAL A 69 5.13 16.42 -9.15
CA VAL A 69 5.95 16.39 -7.94
C VAL A 69 6.88 17.59 -7.95
N LYS A 70 6.89 18.36 -6.86
CA LYS A 70 7.85 19.44 -6.64
C LYS A 70 8.81 19.03 -5.53
N HIS A 71 10.10 19.01 -5.84
CA HIS A 71 11.17 18.79 -4.87
C HIS A 71 11.47 20.13 -4.15
N CYS A 72 11.40 20.12 -2.84
CA CYS A 72 11.58 21.31 -1.99
C CYS A 72 12.70 21.10 -0.98
N GLU A 73 13.39 22.19 -0.64
CA GLU A 73 14.31 22.27 0.49
C GLU A 73 13.91 23.47 1.35
N ALA A 74 13.95 23.33 2.66
CA ALA A 74 13.63 24.41 3.60
C ALA A 74 14.50 24.35 4.85
N LEU A 75 14.66 25.50 5.51
CA LEU A 75 15.29 25.60 6.81
C LEU A 75 14.44 24.86 7.86
N LEU A 76 15.03 23.90 8.52
CA LEU A 76 14.42 23.17 9.62
C LEU A 76 14.63 23.95 10.92
N ILE A 77 13.52 24.45 11.49
CA ILE A 77 13.59 25.29 12.70
C ILE A 77 13.23 24.51 13.97
N ASP A 78 12.42 23.45 13.86
CA ASP A 78 11.94 22.72 15.04
C ASP A 78 11.42 21.32 14.68
N LYS A 79 11.18 20.54 15.73
CA LYS A 79 10.49 19.24 15.70
C LYS A 79 9.43 19.23 16.77
N ARG A 80 8.16 19.24 16.40
CA ARG A 80 7.03 19.33 17.35
C ARG A 80 6.14 18.11 17.35
N ILE A 81 5.60 17.79 18.51
CA ILE A 81 4.51 16.80 18.62
C ILE A 81 3.19 17.54 18.38
N VAL A 82 2.51 17.17 17.31
CA VAL A 82 1.20 17.71 16.93
C VAL A 82 0.13 16.67 17.24
N LYS A 83 -0.93 17.10 17.94
CA LYS A 83 -2.10 16.26 18.20
C LYS A 83 -3.14 16.51 17.12
N SER A 84 -3.56 15.46 16.40
CA SER A 84 -4.62 15.55 15.40
C SER A 84 -5.98 15.73 16.05
N SER A 85 -6.98 16.12 15.27
CA SER A 85 -8.39 16.18 15.71
C SER A 85 -8.93 14.82 16.19
N SER A 86 -8.37 13.72 15.69
CA SER A 86 -8.67 12.35 16.14
C SER A 86 -7.91 11.91 17.40
N GLY A 87 -7.11 12.81 18.00
CA GLY A 87 -6.36 12.54 19.23
C GLY A 87 -4.99 11.87 19.03
N PHE A 88 -4.63 11.51 17.81
CA PHE A 88 -3.34 10.90 17.48
C PHE A 88 -2.20 11.93 17.60
N ARG A 89 -1.07 11.52 18.21
CA ARG A 89 0.12 12.36 18.35
C ARG A 89 1.17 11.94 17.33
N GLU A 90 1.63 12.91 16.54
CA GLU A 90 2.65 12.72 15.51
C GLU A 90 3.78 13.74 15.70
N GLN A 91 5.04 13.28 15.60
CA GLN A 91 6.18 14.19 15.59
C GLN A 91 6.38 14.71 14.16
N ARG A 92 6.33 16.03 13.98
CA ARG A 92 6.44 16.72 12.70
C ARG A 92 7.63 17.64 12.66
N TYR A 93 8.27 17.72 11.50
CA TYR A 93 9.26 18.76 11.23
C TYR A 93 8.58 20.10 11.00
N VAL A 94 9.16 21.17 11.50
CA VAL A 94 8.69 22.55 11.34
C VAL A 94 9.67 23.31 10.48
N ILE A 95 9.18 23.93 9.42
CA ILE A 95 9.94 24.77 8.52
C ILE A 95 9.49 26.23 8.65
N GLN A 96 10.36 27.15 8.28
CA GLN A 96 10.04 28.56 8.09
C GLN A 96 10.07 28.88 6.59
N THR A 97 9.04 29.54 6.09
CA THR A 97 8.92 29.91 4.68
C THR A 97 8.04 31.15 4.49
N THR A 98 8.19 31.82 3.37
CA THR A 98 7.34 32.94 2.98
C THR A 98 6.07 32.42 2.31
N ILE A 99 4.90 32.84 2.81
CA ILE A 99 3.61 32.65 2.13
C ILE A 99 3.23 33.94 1.40
N THR A 100 2.66 33.79 0.22
CA THR A 100 2.02 34.90 -0.52
C THR A 100 0.54 34.58 -0.70
N ILE A 101 -0.32 35.52 -0.30
CA ILE A 101 -1.77 35.46 -0.47
C ILE A 101 -2.24 36.78 -1.06
N GLY A 102 -2.84 36.76 -2.26
CA GLY A 102 -3.12 37.93 -3.05
C GLY A 102 -1.81 38.67 -3.38
N GLU A 103 -1.74 39.96 -3.05
CA GLU A 103 -0.55 40.80 -3.28
C GLU A 103 0.37 40.92 -2.05
N THR A 104 0.04 40.23 -0.95
CA THR A 104 0.75 40.36 0.31
C THR A 104 1.54 39.07 0.62
N ASN A 105 2.75 39.26 1.15
CA ASN A 105 3.60 38.17 1.61
C ASN A 105 4.10 38.37 3.03
N TRP A 106 4.34 37.25 3.74
CA TRP A 106 4.94 37.24 5.08
C TRP A 106 5.49 35.86 5.43
N THR A 107 6.40 35.86 6.39
CA THR A 107 6.99 34.59 6.88
C THR A 107 6.06 33.88 7.84
N ILE A 108 5.94 32.55 7.68
CA ILE A 108 5.16 31.66 8.56
C ILE A 108 5.97 30.45 8.97
N GLU A 109 5.57 29.84 10.10
CA GLU A 109 5.98 28.51 10.46
C GLU A 109 4.94 27.50 9.94
N MET A 110 5.43 26.37 9.43
CA MET A 110 4.60 25.36 8.83
C MET A 110 5.11 23.95 9.16
N THR A 111 4.22 23.05 9.56
CA THR A 111 4.55 21.66 9.82
C THR A 111 4.46 20.83 8.54
N LEU A 112 5.38 19.87 8.38
CA LEU A 112 5.38 18.91 7.29
C LEU A 112 4.72 17.60 7.76
N THR A 113 3.73 17.12 7.04
CA THR A 113 3.02 15.87 7.35
C THR A 113 2.38 15.25 6.12
N ASN A 114 2.18 13.96 6.13
CA ASN A 114 1.41 13.31 5.07
C ASN A 114 -0.10 13.61 5.27
N ARG A 115 -0.72 14.27 4.29
CA ARG A 115 -2.13 14.65 4.27
C ARG A 115 -2.91 14.01 3.11
N ASP A 116 -2.43 12.90 2.56
CA ASP A 116 -3.05 12.24 1.40
C ASP A 116 -4.52 11.88 1.62
N SER A 117 -4.88 11.51 2.85
CA SER A 117 -6.26 11.18 3.23
C SER A 117 -7.15 12.40 3.50
N MET A 118 -6.57 13.61 3.50
CA MET A 118 -7.30 14.86 3.77
C MET A 118 -7.51 15.62 2.46
N GLY A 119 -8.70 16.13 2.22
CA GLY A 119 -9.09 16.81 0.98
C GLY A 119 -8.29 18.07 0.60
N PHE A 120 -7.25 18.46 1.37
CA PHE A 120 -6.43 19.65 1.11
C PHE A 120 -4.95 19.39 1.37
N ARG A 121 -4.12 19.75 0.41
CA ARG A 121 -2.66 19.65 0.49
C ARG A 121 -2.02 20.68 1.44
N MET A 122 -2.69 21.81 1.67
CA MET A 122 -2.28 22.87 2.57
C MET A 122 -3.41 23.21 3.54
N LEU A 123 -3.04 23.44 4.81
CA LEU A 123 -3.92 23.96 5.85
C LEU A 123 -3.28 25.27 6.38
N LEU A 124 -4.02 26.35 6.31
CA LEU A 124 -3.61 27.67 6.83
C LEU A 124 -4.10 27.81 8.27
N GLY A 125 -3.20 27.77 9.22
CA GLY A 125 -3.50 27.81 10.65
C GLY A 125 -3.55 29.23 11.21
N ARG A 126 -4.09 29.33 12.41
CA ARG A 126 -4.36 30.60 13.12
C ARG A 126 -3.15 31.50 13.31
N GLU A 127 -1.96 30.94 13.59
CA GLU A 127 -0.74 31.73 13.78
C GLU A 127 -0.33 32.49 12.51
N ALA A 128 -0.48 31.87 11.34
CA ALA A 128 -0.21 32.51 10.06
C ALA A 128 -1.19 33.64 9.71
N MET A 129 -2.41 33.56 10.26
CA MET A 129 -3.50 34.52 9.99
C MET A 129 -3.56 35.66 10.97
N SER A 130 -3.01 35.50 12.18
CA SER A 130 -3.17 36.45 13.30
C SER A 130 -2.75 37.87 12.95
N GLY A 131 -3.65 38.83 13.20
CA GLY A 131 -3.43 40.24 12.91
C GLY A 131 -3.58 40.66 11.44
N ARG A 132 -3.66 39.71 10.48
CA ARG A 132 -3.59 39.95 9.02
C ARG A 132 -4.85 39.59 8.27
N ILE A 133 -5.59 38.58 8.74
CA ILE A 133 -6.66 37.95 7.98
C ILE A 133 -7.97 37.99 8.76
N LEU A 134 -9.05 38.23 8.03
CA LEU A 134 -10.43 37.93 8.42
C LEU A 134 -10.94 36.81 7.56
N VAL A 135 -11.72 35.86 8.14
CA VAL A 135 -12.24 34.72 7.43
C VAL A 135 -13.74 34.85 7.28
N ASP A 136 -14.21 34.79 6.05
CA ASP A 136 -15.62 34.61 5.71
C ASP A 136 -15.88 33.12 5.45
N PRO A 137 -16.53 32.38 6.35
CA PRO A 137 -16.70 30.93 6.19
C PRO A 137 -17.72 30.55 5.11
N GLU A 138 -18.56 31.47 4.65
CA GLU A 138 -19.56 31.21 3.62
C GLU A 138 -18.98 31.30 2.20
N GLN A 139 -17.83 32.00 2.05
CA GLN A 139 -17.21 32.22 0.76
C GLN A 139 -16.00 31.30 0.51
N LYS A 140 -15.61 31.23 -0.76
CA LYS A 140 -14.40 30.51 -1.22
C LYS A 140 -13.76 31.34 -2.32
N TYR A 141 -12.43 31.23 -2.40
CA TYR A 141 -11.63 31.83 -3.48
C TYR A 141 -11.89 33.31 -3.71
N LEU A 142 -12.01 34.07 -2.63
CA LEU A 142 -12.28 35.53 -2.69
C LEU A 142 -11.17 36.30 -3.42
N LEU A 143 -9.96 35.75 -3.45
CA LEU A 143 -8.83 36.32 -4.17
C LEU A 143 -8.63 35.74 -5.57
N GLY A 144 -9.60 34.94 -6.04
CA GLY A 144 -9.61 34.32 -7.34
C GLY A 144 -9.16 32.85 -7.34
N GLU A 145 -9.62 32.12 -8.35
CA GLU A 145 -9.26 30.72 -8.58
C GLU A 145 -8.51 30.59 -9.91
N PRO A 146 -7.30 30.03 -9.94
CA PRO A 146 -6.61 29.77 -11.20
C PRO A 146 -7.34 28.67 -11.98
N THR A 147 -7.43 28.82 -13.29
CA THR A 147 -8.01 27.79 -14.15
C THR A 147 -7.15 26.54 -14.18
N THR A 148 -7.73 25.39 -14.51
CA THR A 148 -7.01 24.10 -14.61
C THR A 148 -5.86 24.21 -15.62
N GLU A 149 -6.09 24.88 -16.76
CA GLU A 149 -5.09 25.10 -17.79
C GLU A 149 -3.92 25.96 -17.28
N LYS A 150 -4.21 27.02 -16.50
CA LYS A 150 -3.18 27.87 -15.88
C LYS A 150 -2.37 27.10 -14.86
N LEU A 151 -3.00 26.26 -14.03
CA LEU A 151 -2.29 25.39 -13.09
C LEU A 151 -1.38 24.39 -13.81
N GLN A 152 -1.86 23.78 -14.89
CA GLN A 152 -1.03 22.91 -15.71
C GLN A 152 0.16 23.65 -16.30
N GLN A 153 -0.03 24.84 -16.88
CA GLN A 153 1.06 25.66 -17.43
C GLN A 153 2.11 26.05 -16.39
N ILE A 154 1.69 26.40 -15.18
CA ILE A 154 2.60 26.83 -14.09
C ILE A 154 3.47 25.65 -13.60
N TYR A 155 2.94 24.42 -13.63
CA TYR A 155 3.62 23.25 -13.10
C TYR A 155 4.16 22.29 -14.17
N VAL A 156 3.96 22.56 -15.45
CA VAL A 156 4.55 21.74 -16.54
C VAL A 156 6.07 21.89 -16.49
N SER A 157 6.77 20.90 -16.04
CA SER A 157 8.16 20.68 -16.36
C SER A 157 8.29 20.00 -17.72
N GLU A 158 9.36 20.24 -18.45
CA GLU A 158 9.62 19.67 -19.80
C GLU A 158 9.59 18.12 -19.86
N ASN A 159 9.45 17.44 -18.72
CA ASN A 159 9.34 15.99 -18.57
C ASN A 159 7.89 15.46 -18.49
N ASP A 160 6.86 16.31 -18.51
CA ASP A 160 5.47 15.93 -18.23
C ASP A 160 4.63 15.57 -19.48
N ASN A 161 5.26 15.37 -20.63
CA ASN A 161 4.57 14.90 -21.87
C ASN A 161 4.29 13.38 -21.89
N LYS A 162 4.35 12.69 -20.74
CA LYS A 162 3.93 11.28 -20.70
C LYS A 162 2.42 11.19 -20.68
N VAL A 163 1.83 10.77 -21.78
CA VAL A 163 0.41 10.39 -21.88
C VAL A 163 0.10 9.38 -20.77
N GLY A 164 -0.99 9.57 -20.04
CA GLY A 164 -1.39 8.63 -18.98
C GLY A 164 -1.63 7.23 -19.56
N LEU A 165 -1.12 6.21 -18.87
CA LEU A 165 -1.34 4.81 -19.24
C LEU A 165 -2.83 4.45 -19.08
N ARG A 166 -3.31 3.54 -19.92
CA ARG A 166 -4.60 2.87 -19.72
C ARG A 166 -4.38 1.59 -18.93
N ILE A 167 -4.85 1.57 -17.68
CA ILE A 167 -4.60 0.50 -16.72
C ILE A 167 -5.92 -0.16 -16.33
N GLY A 168 -6.00 -1.48 -16.51
CA GLY A 168 -7.12 -2.29 -16.06
C GLY A 168 -6.87 -2.88 -14.67
N LEU A 169 -7.81 -2.74 -13.75
CA LEU A 169 -7.82 -3.47 -12.48
C LEU A 169 -8.70 -4.71 -12.64
N LEU A 170 -8.06 -5.88 -12.78
CA LEU A 170 -8.74 -7.15 -13.00
C LEU A 170 -9.08 -7.80 -11.65
N ALA A 171 -10.33 -7.71 -11.23
CA ALA A 171 -10.79 -8.16 -9.92
C ALA A 171 -12.27 -8.58 -9.94
N SER A 172 -12.81 -9.08 -8.82
CA SER A 172 -14.19 -9.55 -8.74
C SER A 172 -15.15 -8.63 -7.99
N ASN A 173 -14.64 -7.68 -7.21
CA ASN A 173 -15.48 -6.80 -6.39
C ASN A 173 -14.87 -5.38 -6.34
N PRO A 174 -15.52 -4.38 -6.98
CA PRO A 174 -15.04 -2.99 -6.98
C PRO A 174 -15.11 -2.33 -5.61
N GLU A 175 -15.97 -2.80 -4.70
CA GLU A 175 -16.24 -2.15 -3.42
C GLU A 175 -15.18 -2.46 -2.34
N LEU A 176 -14.29 -3.43 -2.58
CA LEU A 176 -13.22 -3.72 -1.64
C LEU A 176 -12.26 -2.53 -1.51
N TYR A 177 -11.88 -2.21 -0.28
CA TYR A 177 -10.94 -1.14 0.05
C TYR A 177 -9.72 -1.11 -0.88
N SER A 178 -9.02 -2.23 -1.01
CA SER A 178 -7.82 -2.32 -1.86
C SER A 178 -8.07 -1.95 -3.31
N ASN A 179 -9.23 -2.36 -3.85
CA ASN A 179 -9.57 -2.08 -5.24
C ASN A 179 -9.91 -0.60 -5.45
N LYS A 180 -10.68 0.00 -4.53
CA LYS A 180 -10.96 1.45 -4.53
C LYS A 180 -9.67 2.26 -4.45
N ARG A 181 -8.77 1.92 -3.52
CA ARG A 181 -7.50 2.61 -3.34
C ARG A 181 -6.61 2.55 -4.58
N ILE A 182 -6.53 1.39 -5.25
CA ILE A 182 -5.74 1.24 -6.47
C ILE A 182 -6.34 2.08 -7.61
N MET A 183 -7.66 2.07 -7.78
CA MET A 183 -8.34 2.90 -8.77
C MET A 183 -8.08 4.40 -8.54
N GLU A 184 -8.23 4.85 -7.29
CA GLU A 184 -7.93 6.24 -6.90
C GLU A 184 -6.47 6.61 -7.16
N ALA A 185 -5.53 5.79 -6.70
CA ALA A 185 -4.10 6.04 -6.85
C ALA A 185 -3.69 6.18 -8.32
N GLY A 186 -4.21 5.31 -9.20
CA GLY A 186 -3.93 5.41 -10.63
C GLY A 186 -4.55 6.66 -11.27
N THR A 187 -5.79 6.99 -10.91
CA THR A 187 -6.47 8.20 -11.40
C THR A 187 -5.75 9.47 -10.92
N MET A 188 -5.38 9.53 -9.65
CA MET A 188 -4.64 10.68 -9.08
C MET A 188 -3.27 10.88 -9.74
N ARG A 189 -2.64 9.81 -10.22
CA ARG A 189 -1.40 9.86 -11.00
C ARG A 189 -1.63 10.14 -12.49
N GLY A 190 -2.91 10.37 -12.89
CA GLY A 190 -3.33 10.77 -14.24
C GLY A 190 -3.37 9.62 -15.23
N HIS A 191 -3.49 8.38 -14.79
CA HIS A 191 -3.76 7.24 -15.65
C HIS A 191 -5.26 7.07 -15.89
N GLN A 192 -5.61 6.44 -17.01
CA GLN A 192 -6.98 6.02 -17.28
C GLN A 192 -7.20 4.66 -16.63
N MET A 193 -7.88 4.66 -15.50
CA MET A 193 -8.16 3.45 -14.74
C MET A 193 -9.51 2.85 -15.14
N GLU A 194 -9.54 1.55 -15.38
CA GLU A 194 -10.77 0.81 -15.66
C GLU A 194 -10.87 -0.43 -14.78
N PHE A 195 -12.00 -0.60 -14.07
CA PHE A 195 -12.28 -1.82 -13.32
C PHE A 195 -12.83 -2.89 -14.26
N LEU A 196 -12.17 -4.05 -14.30
CA LEU A 196 -12.55 -5.20 -15.10
C LEU A 196 -13.01 -6.34 -14.19
N ASN A 197 -14.31 -6.62 -14.18
CA ASN A 197 -14.84 -7.73 -13.42
C ASN A 197 -14.48 -9.06 -14.09
N ILE A 198 -13.70 -9.89 -13.41
CA ILE A 198 -13.24 -11.19 -13.93
C ILE A 198 -14.40 -12.05 -14.45
N LYS A 199 -15.56 -12.04 -13.77
CA LYS A 199 -16.72 -12.84 -14.14
C LYS A 199 -17.43 -12.37 -15.42
N GLU A 200 -17.15 -11.17 -15.85
CA GLU A 200 -17.74 -10.53 -17.03
C GLU A 200 -16.80 -10.54 -18.24
N CYS A 201 -15.57 -11.02 -18.05
CA CYS A 201 -14.61 -11.24 -19.12
C CYS A 201 -14.77 -12.64 -19.71
N TYR A 202 -14.58 -12.76 -21.02
CA TYR A 202 -14.47 -14.06 -21.71
C TYR A 202 -13.50 -13.94 -22.87
N MET A 203 -12.94 -15.07 -23.32
CA MET A 203 -11.77 -15.08 -24.18
C MET A 203 -12.08 -15.82 -25.50
N LYS A 204 -11.58 -15.25 -26.60
CA LYS A 204 -11.41 -15.94 -27.86
C LYS A 204 -9.97 -16.45 -27.94
N LEU A 205 -9.81 -17.76 -28.04
CA LEU A 205 -8.50 -18.42 -28.22
C LEU A 205 -8.32 -18.68 -29.70
N ASP A 206 -7.48 -17.89 -30.33
CA ASP A 206 -7.19 -17.91 -31.75
C ASP A 206 -5.71 -17.59 -31.97
N ALA A 207 -5.08 -18.22 -32.95
CA ALA A 207 -3.65 -18.06 -33.18
C ALA A 207 -3.29 -16.67 -33.73
N ASP A 208 -4.13 -16.15 -34.61
CA ASP A 208 -3.88 -14.92 -35.33
C ASP A 208 -4.54 -13.69 -34.66
N THR A 209 -5.73 -13.90 -34.11
CA THR A 209 -6.55 -12.83 -33.52
C THR A 209 -7.09 -13.21 -32.13
N PRO A 210 -6.23 -13.41 -31.14
CA PRO A 210 -6.68 -13.64 -29.76
C PRO A 210 -7.38 -12.38 -29.22
N GLU A 211 -8.49 -12.55 -28.52
CA GLU A 211 -9.29 -11.43 -27.99
C GLU A 211 -9.73 -11.70 -26.54
N ILE A 212 -9.97 -10.62 -25.82
CA ILE A 212 -10.70 -10.65 -24.55
C ILE A 212 -11.96 -9.81 -24.74
N HIS A 213 -13.09 -10.40 -24.49
CA HIS A 213 -14.39 -9.74 -24.55
C HIS A 213 -14.88 -9.42 -23.14
N TYR A 214 -15.65 -8.36 -23.05
CA TYR A 214 -16.22 -7.85 -21.79
C TYR A 214 -17.68 -7.46 -22.03
N ARG A 215 -18.57 -7.79 -21.11
CA ARG A 215 -19.95 -7.33 -21.08
C ARG A 215 -20.56 -7.02 -22.47
N GLY A 216 -21.39 -7.92 -22.98
CA GLY A 216 -22.13 -7.66 -24.21
C GLY A 216 -21.27 -7.59 -25.48
N GLY A 217 -20.05 -8.13 -25.46
CA GLY A 217 -19.22 -8.28 -26.65
C GLY A 217 -18.21 -7.15 -26.89
N ARG A 218 -18.03 -6.22 -25.94
CA ARG A 218 -16.97 -5.21 -26.05
C ARG A 218 -15.60 -5.86 -26.00
N ILE A 219 -14.78 -5.64 -27.00
CA ILE A 219 -13.39 -6.13 -27.03
C ILE A 219 -12.54 -5.24 -26.12
N LEU A 220 -11.77 -5.88 -25.22
CA LEU A 220 -10.80 -5.21 -24.36
C LEU A 220 -9.46 -5.08 -25.11
N ASP A 221 -9.32 -3.97 -25.80
CA ASP A 221 -8.11 -3.62 -26.53
C ASP A 221 -7.38 -2.43 -25.88
N LYS A 222 -6.14 -2.19 -26.30
CA LYS A 222 -5.36 -0.98 -25.97
C LYS A 222 -5.12 -0.71 -24.48
N PHE A 223 -5.06 -1.75 -23.65
CA PHE A 223 -4.53 -1.60 -22.31
C PHE A 223 -2.99 -1.60 -22.33
N ASP A 224 -2.39 -0.70 -21.57
CA ASP A 224 -0.95 -0.65 -21.34
C ASP A 224 -0.54 -1.61 -20.23
N ALA A 225 -1.35 -1.68 -19.17
CA ALA A 225 -1.10 -2.54 -18.04
C ALA A 225 -2.38 -3.11 -17.43
N ILE A 226 -2.23 -4.26 -16.78
CA ILE A 226 -3.27 -4.89 -15.95
C ILE A 226 -2.70 -5.10 -14.54
N ILE A 227 -3.54 -4.85 -13.54
CA ILE A 227 -3.28 -5.18 -12.14
C ILE A 227 -4.19 -6.35 -11.75
N PRO A 228 -3.69 -7.59 -11.73
CA PRO A 228 -4.48 -8.74 -11.32
C PRO A 228 -4.67 -8.75 -9.79
N ARG A 229 -5.91 -8.69 -9.33
CA ARG A 229 -6.31 -8.83 -7.92
C ARG A 229 -7.20 -10.06 -7.77
N ILE A 230 -6.60 -11.22 -8.00
CA ILE A 230 -7.28 -12.49 -8.12
C ILE A 230 -7.49 -13.11 -6.73
N ARG A 231 -8.74 -13.41 -6.38
CA ARG A 231 -9.09 -14.13 -5.14
C ARG A 231 -8.78 -15.62 -5.28
N PRO A 232 -8.46 -16.32 -4.18
CA PRO A 232 -8.17 -17.76 -4.22
C PRO A 232 -9.25 -18.60 -4.93
N SER A 233 -10.53 -18.29 -4.70
CA SER A 233 -11.67 -19.02 -5.27
C SER A 233 -11.80 -18.93 -6.80
N ILE A 234 -11.11 -17.99 -7.44
CA ILE A 234 -11.16 -17.78 -8.90
C ILE A 234 -9.77 -17.79 -9.54
N THR A 235 -8.80 -18.42 -8.88
CA THR A 235 -7.39 -18.44 -9.34
C THR A 235 -7.27 -18.99 -10.76
N PHE A 236 -7.93 -20.10 -11.07
CA PHE A 236 -7.87 -20.72 -12.39
C PHE A 236 -8.27 -19.73 -13.50
N TYR A 237 -9.47 -19.15 -13.38
CA TYR A 237 -10.01 -18.27 -14.42
C TYR A 237 -9.31 -16.90 -14.47
N GLY A 238 -9.01 -16.32 -13.30
CA GLY A 238 -8.27 -15.07 -13.22
C GLY A 238 -6.87 -15.15 -13.81
N CYS A 239 -6.15 -16.26 -13.55
CA CYS A 239 -4.84 -16.50 -14.18
C CYS A 239 -4.96 -16.79 -15.67
N ALA A 240 -6.02 -17.45 -16.13
CA ALA A 240 -6.25 -17.64 -17.57
C ALA A 240 -6.45 -16.30 -18.29
N LEU A 241 -7.24 -15.38 -17.74
CA LEU A 241 -7.41 -14.03 -18.27
C LEU A 241 -6.10 -13.24 -18.24
N THR A 242 -5.34 -13.34 -17.15
CA THR A 242 -4.04 -12.67 -17.06
C THR A 242 -3.09 -13.16 -18.14
N ARG A 243 -3.01 -14.48 -18.38
CA ARG A 243 -2.20 -15.04 -19.48
C ARG A 243 -2.65 -14.54 -20.85
N GLN A 244 -3.95 -14.35 -21.04
CA GLN A 244 -4.46 -13.80 -22.30
C GLN A 244 -4.03 -12.36 -22.50
N PHE A 245 -4.05 -11.53 -21.45
CA PHE A 245 -3.48 -10.17 -21.51
C PHE A 245 -1.97 -10.19 -21.79
N GLU A 246 -1.22 -11.11 -21.17
CA GLU A 246 0.20 -11.29 -21.42
C GLU A 246 0.47 -11.69 -22.89
N ALA A 247 -0.35 -12.57 -23.47
CA ALA A 247 -0.28 -12.95 -24.88
C ALA A 247 -0.54 -11.75 -25.81
N LEU A 248 -1.42 -10.83 -25.40
CA LEU A 248 -1.69 -9.56 -26.08
C LEU A 248 -0.60 -8.50 -25.83
N LYS A 249 0.52 -8.85 -25.18
CA LYS A 249 1.64 -7.97 -24.84
C LYS A 249 1.29 -6.83 -23.86
N VAL A 250 0.25 -7.01 -23.08
CA VAL A 250 -0.10 -6.09 -21.99
C VAL A 250 0.77 -6.38 -20.77
N TYR A 251 1.33 -5.34 -20.15
CA TYR A 251 2.10 -5.49 -18.93
C TYR A 251 1.20 -5.91 -17.75
N CYS A 252 1.53 -6.99 -17.07
CA CYS A 252 0.80 -7.46 -15.88
C CYS A 252 1.63 -7.27 -14.62
N LEU A 253 1.08 -6.54 -13.64
CA LEU A 253 1.74 -6.27 -12.34
C LEU A 253 1.63 -7.45 -11.38
N ASN A 254 2.10 -8.50 -11.59
CA ASN A 254 2.22 -9.89 -11.27
C ASN A 254 1.75 -10.70 -12.48
N SER A 255 2.64 -11.52 -12.96
CA SER A 255 2.35 -12.44 -14.05
C SER A 255 1.40 -13.56 -13.58
N ALA A 256 0.68 -14.16 -14.52
CA ALA A 256 -0.16 -15.32 -14.23
C ALA A 256 0.65 -16.48 -13.65
N ALA A 257 1.88 -16.70 -14.15
CA ALA A 257 2.79 -17.73 -13.64
C ALA A 257 3.15 -17.49 -12.17
N ALA A 258 3.56 -16.27 -11.82
CA ALA A 258 3.90 -15.89 -10.44
C ALA A 258 2.72 -16.04 -9.49
N ILE A 259 1.51 -15.64 -9.91
CA ILE A 259 0.29 -15.82 -9.13
C ILE A 259 0.00 -17.31 -8.91
N THR A 260 0.07 -18.11 -9.95
CA THR A 260 -0.19 -19.55 -9.88
C THR A 260 0.79 -20.24 -8.92
N GLN A 261 2.08 -19.94 -9.03
CA GLN A 261 3.12 -20.49 -8.15
C GLN A 261 2.88 -20.15 -6.67
N SER A 262 2.53 -18.89 -6.39
CA SER A 262 2.28 -18.44 -5.01
C SER A 262 0.98 -19.03 -4.41
N ARG A 263 0.06 -19.49 -5.23
CA ARG A 263 -1.20 -20.13 -4.79
C ARG A 263 -1.06 -21.59 -4.42
N ASP A 264 -0.13 -22.30 -5.03
CA ASP A 264 0.20 -23.67 -4.65
C ASP A 264 1.09 -23.65 -3.41
N LYS A 265 0.50 -23.91 -2.25
CA LYS A 265 1.18 -23.83 -0.96
C LYS A 265 2.36 -24.77 -0.84
N LEU A 266 2.25 -25.99 -1.34
CA LEU A 266 3.33 -26.98 -1.28
C LEU A 266 4.46 -26.60 -2.21
N TYR A 267 4.14 -26.31 -3.47
CA TYR A 267 5.13 -25.87 -4.46
C TYR A 267 5.83 -24.57 -4.04
N SER A 268 5.07 -23.62 -3.50
CA SER A 268 5.58 -22.35 -2.96
C SER A 268 6.67 -22.59 -1.88
N LEU A 269 6.40 -23.47 -0.91
CA LEU A 269 7.37 -23.82 0.13
C LEU A 269 8.61 -24.50 -0.44
N GLN A 270 8.45 -25.45 -1.38
CA GLN A 270 9.57 -26.11 -2.05
C GLN A 270 10.43 -25.10 -2.82
N LEU A 271 9.81 -24.17 -3.54
CA LEU A 271 10.49 -23.13 -4.30
C LEU A 271 11.28 -22.19 -3.38
N LEU A 272 10.70 -21.79 -2.26
CA LEU A 272 11.36 -20.94 -1.26
C LEU A 272 12.59 -21.62 -0.66
N LEU A 273 12.48 -22.88 -0.28
CA LEU A 273 13.59 -23.68 0.24
C LEU A 273 14.73 -23.81 -0.78
N ASN A 274 14.41 -24.08 -2.06
CA ASN A 274 15.40 -24.14 -3.13
C ASN A 274 16.16 -22.83 -3.33
N HIS A 275 15.55 -21.70 -2.94
CA HIS A 275 16.18 -20.38 -2.95
C HIS A 275 16.83 -20.01 -1.61
N GLY A 276 16.91 -20.95 -0.65
CA GLY A 276 17.53 -20.74 0.66
C GLY A 276 16.76 -19.73 1.52
N VAL A 277 15.44 -19.83 1.51
CA VAL A 277 14.56 -19.12 2.44
C VAL A 277 14.07 -20.11 3.48
N ASP A 278 14.37 -19.83 4.74
CA ASP A 278 14.00 -20.71 5.85
C ASP A 278 12.49 -20.61 6.16
N ILE A 279 11.88 -21.76 6.38
CA ILE A 279 10.47 -21.91 6.76
C ILE A 279 10.39 -22.76 8.03
N PRO A 280 9.29 -22.71 8.81
CA PRO A 280 9.06 -23.71 9.87
C PRO A 280 9.09 -25.12 9.29
N THR A 281 9.66 -26.08 10.03
CA THR A 281 9.74 -27.48 9.59
C THR A 281 8.36 -27.96 9.17
N THR A 282 8.24 -28.40 7.93
CA THR A 282 6.95 -28.74 7.31
C THR A 282 7.03 -30.13 6.69
N GLY A 283 6.02 -30.94 6.96
CA GLY A 283 5.86 -32.26 6.39
C GLY A 283 4.56 -32.38 5.59
N PHE A 284 4.58 -33.23 4.58
CA PHE A 284 3.44 -33.59 3.77
C PHE A 284 3.44 -35.12 3.51
N ALA A 285 2.33 -35.73 3.73
CA ALA A 285 2.13 -37.15 3.38
C ALA A 285 0.74 -37.37 2.78
N ASN A 286 0.67 -38.14 1.72
CA ASN A 286 -0.59 -38.49 1.06
C ASN A 286 -1.28 -39.73 1.67
N SER A 287 -0.53 -40.55 2.42
CA SER A 287 -1.06 -41.74 3.07
C SER A 287 -1.44 -41.53 4.53
N PRO A 288 -2.62 -42.00 5.00
CA PRO A 288 -2.94 -41.99 6.44
C PRO A 288 -2.00 -42.85 7.28
N LEU A 289 -1.34 -43.85 6.68
CA LEU A 289 -0.41 -44.76 7.39
C LEU A 289 0.84 -44.07 7.91
N ASP A 290 1.19 -42.93 7.32
CA ASP A 290 2.41 -42.17 7.68
C ASP A 290 2.16 -41.09 8.75
N THR A 291 1.02 -41.06 9.41
CA THR A 291 0.63 -39.99 10.35
C THR A 291 1.57 -39.87 11.53
N ASP A 292 1.99 -40.99 12.14
CA ASP A 292 2.89 -40.99 13.30
C ASP A 292 4.28 -40.47 12.93
N ASP A 293 4.80 -40.90 11.78
CA ASP A 293 6.10 -40.46 11.28
C ASP A 293 6.07 -38.99 10.89
N LEU A 294 4.99 -38.54 10.24
CA LEU A 294 4.77 -37.13 9.87
C LEU A 294 4.77 -36.22 11.10
N ILE A 295 4.14 -36.64 12.21
CA ILE A 295 4.16 -35.91 13.47
C ILE A 295 5.58 -35.80 14.05
N LYS A 296 6.33 -36.90 14.03
CA LYS A 296 7.72 -36.94 14.50
C LYS A 296 8.63 -36.07 13.65
N MET A 297 8.42 -36.07 12.31
CA MET A 297 9.22 -35.32 11.35
C MET A 297 9.22 -33.82 11.64
N VAL A 298 8.12 -33.25 12.13
CA VAL A 298 8.01 -31.82 12.48
C VAL A 298 8.32 -31.53 13.95
N GLY A 299 8.86 -32.51 14.67
CA GLY A 299 9.30 -32.32 16.06
C GLY A 299 8.22 -32.65 17.10
N GLY A 300 7.11 -33.25 16.72
CA GLY A 300 6.03 -33.62 17.64
C GLY A 300 5.03 -32.47 17.89
N SER A 301 4.19 -32.70 18.91
CA SER A 301 3.19 -31.70 19.33
C SER A 301 3.78 -30.73 20.39
N PRO A 302 3.29 -29.46 20.43
CA PRO A 302 2.23 -28.87 19.59
C PRO A 302 2.68 -28.65 18.16
N LEU A 303 1.77 -28.83 17.22
CA LEU A 303 2.01 -28.63 15.78
C LEU A 303 0.79 -27.99 15.09
N ILE A 304 1.01 -27.47 13.89
CA ILE A 304 -0.04 -26.88 13.05
C ILE A 304 -0.40 -27.84 11.93
N VAL A 305 -1.69 -28.05 11.72
CA VAL A 305 -2.23 -28.76 10.54
C VAL A 305 -2.90 -27.72 9.63
N LYS A 306 -2.50 -27.67 8.36
CA LYS A 306 -3.03 -26.71 7.37
C LYS A 306 -3.63 -27.43 6.18
N LEU A 307 -4.86 -27.07 5.79
CA LEU A 307 -5.43 -27.48 4.51
C LEU A 307 -4.74 -26.72 3.36
N LEU A 308 -4.38 -27.42 2.29
CA LEU A 308 -3.79 -26.80 1.10
C LEU A 308 -4.76 -25.83 0.42
N GLU A 309 -6.04 -26.19 0.36
CA GLU A 309 -7.10 -25.37 -0.26
C GLU A 309 -7.69 -24.31 0.68
N GLY A 310 -7.26 -24.27 1.96
CA GLY A 310 -7.73 -23.30 2.95
C GLY A 310 -7.20 -21.88 2.71
N THR A 311 -8.02 -20.86 3.02
CA THR A 311 -7.66 -19.44 2.92
C THR A 311 -8.06 -18.66 4.15
N GLN A 312 -7.42 -17.51 4.40
CA GLN A 312 -7.73 -16.58 5.51
C GLN A 312 -7.73 -17.24 6.90
N GLY A 313 -6.85 -18.22 7.13
CA GLY A 313 -6.76 -18.98 8.38
C GLY A 313 -7.85 -20.04 8.57
N LYS A 314 -8.77 -20.21 7.61
CA LYS A 314 -9.71 -21.32 7.58
C LYS A 314 -8.96 -22.61 7.21
N GLY A 315 -9.19 -23.68 7.96
CA GLY A 315 -8.46 -24.94 7.77
C GLY A 315 -7.05 -24.94 8.32
N VAL A 316 -6.74 -24.06 9.29
CA VAL A 316 -5.50 -24.07 10.08
C VAL A 316 -5.85 -24.43 11.53
N VAL A 317 -5.31 -25.54 12.02
CA VAL A 317 -5.62 -26.11 13.35
C VAL A 317 -4.34 -26.28 14.15
N LEU A 318 -4.33 -25.78 15.40
CA LEU A 318 -3.31 -26.09 16.36
C LEU A 318 -3.66 -27.39 17.09
N ALA A 319 -2.79 -28.38 16.99
CA ALA A 319 -2.90 -29.64 17.73
C ALA A 319 -1.89 -29.66 18.88
N GLU A 320 -2.38 -29.46 20.10
CA GLU A 320 -1.54 -29.31 21.30
C GLU A 320 -0.97 -30.64 21.78
N THR A 321 -1.62 -31.75 21.49
CA THR A 321 -1.19 -33.09 21.88
C THR A 321 -1.05 -34.02 20.68
N LYS A 322 -0.24 -35.08 20.82
CA LYS A 322 -0.07 -36.10 19.78
C LYS A 322 -1.42 -36.71 19.38
N LYS A 323 -2.27 -37.04 20.34
CA LYS A 323 -3.60 -37.61 20.08
C LYS A 323 -4.51 -36.67 19.31
N ALA A 324 -4.48 -35.39 19.64
CA ALA A 324 -5.22 -34.37 18.89
C ALA A 324 -4.69 -34.24 17.44
N ALA A 325 -3.36 -34.23 17.27
CA ALA A 325 -2.74 -34.21 15.95
C ALA A 325 -3.12 -35.40 15.10
N GLU A 326 -3.04 -36.64 15.64
CA GLU A 326 -3.47 -37.88 14.95
C GLU A 326 -4.95 -37.78 14.52
N SER A 327 -5.82 -37.34 15.42
CA SER A 327 -7.25 -37.22 15.15
C SER A 327 -7.56 -36.26 14.02
N VAL A 328 -6.96 -35.04 14.05
CA VAL A 328 -7.17 -34.03 13.04
C VAL A 328 -6.60 -34.45 11.68
N ILE A 329 -5.37 -34.98 11.65
CA ILE A 329 -4.72 -35.44 10.42
C ILE A 329 -5.54 -36.55 9.78
N ASN A 330 -5.94 -37.53 10.55
CA ASN A 330 -6.71 -38.71 10.04
C ASN A 330 -8.11 -38.28 9.58
N ALA A 331 -8.76 -37.32 10.27
CA ALA A 331 -10.05 -36.80 9.85
C ALA A 331 -9.96 -36.08 8.49
N PHE A 332 -8.97 -35.24 8.28
CA PHE A 332 -8.78 -34.56 7.00
C PHE A 332 -8.39 -35.55 5.88
N LYS A 333 -7.51 -36.49 6.16
CA LYS A 333 -7.14 -37.52 5.17
C LYS A 333 -8.31 -38.42 4.78
N SER A 334 -9.20 -38.74 5.72
CA SER A 334 -10.41 -39.54 5.41
C SER A 334 -11.38 -38.81 4.45
N LEU A 335 -11.27 -37.45 4.38
CA LEU A 335 -12.00 -36.61 3.46
C LEU A 335 -11.25 -36.37 2.13
N ASN A 336 -10.15 -37.10 1.88
CA ASN A 336 -9.25 -36.89 0.74
C ASN A 336 -8.70 -35.44 0.66
N ALA A 337 -8.61 -34.71 1.79
CA ALA A 337 -8.05 -33.37 1.83
C ALA A 337 -6.52 -33.43 1.86
N ASN A 338 -5.90 -32.59 1.04
CA ASN A 338 -4.45 -32.39 1.08
C ASN A 338 -4.10 -31.49 2.26
N ILE A 339 -3.16 -31.92 3.10
CA ILE A 339 -2.74 -31.20 4.31
C ILE A 339 -1.23 -31.05 4.39
N LEU A 340 -0.82 -29.97 5.03
CA LEU A 340 0.54 -29.78 5.53
C LEU A 340 0.52 -29.90 7.06
N VAL A 341 1.56 -30.51 7.61
CA VAL A 341 1.85 -30.52 9.05
C VAL A 341 3.11 -29.70 9.28
N GLN A 342 3.07 -28.77 10.23
CA GLN A 342 4.14 -27.80 10.43
C GLN A 342 4.43 -27.64 11.92
N GLU A 343 5.72 -27.47 12.27
CA GLU A 343 6.10 -27.16 13.63
C GLU A 343 5.40 -25.88 14.13
N PHE A 344 5.06 -25.86 15.41
CA PHE A 344 4.45 -24.68 16.05
C PHE A 344 5.54 -23.82 16.72
N ILE A 345 5.63 -22.57 16.32
CA ILE A 345 6.61 -21.62 16.85
C ILE A 345 6.04 -20.93 18.10
N LYS A 346 6.23 -21.54 19.26
CA LYS A 346 5.69 -21.05 20.54
C LYS A 346 6.15 -19.65 20.91
N GLU A 347 7.43 -19.37 20.68
CA GLU A 347 8.09 -18.11 21.04
C GLU A 347 7.56 -16.91 20.29
N ALA A 348 6.86 -17.10 19.18
CA ALA A 348 6.18 -16.05 18.45
C ALA A 348 4.98 -15.48 19.22
N ASN A 349 4.43 -16.24 20.16
CA ASN A 349 3.35 -15.83 21.06
C ASN A 349 2.16 -15.19 20.32
N GLY A 350 1.66 -15.84 19.28
CA GLY A 350 0.53 -15.36 18.48
C GLY A 350 0.82 -14.11 17.65
N LYS A 351 2.10 -13.81 17.37
CA LYS A 351 2.53 -12.66 16.57
C LYS A 351 3.20 -13.11 15.29
N ASP A 352 2.92 -12.40 14.22
CA ASP A 352 3.65 -12.51 12.96
C ASP A 352 3.90 -11.12 12.35
N LEU A 353 4.73 -11.08 11.31
CA LEU A 353 5.06 -9.88 10.57
C LEU A 353 4.51 -10.01 9.15
N ARG A 354 3.89 -8.96 8.63
CA ARG A 354 3.60 -8.82 7.21
C ARG A 354 4.45 -7.71 6.62
N LEU A 355 5.30 -8.07 5.67
CA LEU A 355 6.11 -7.16 4.90
C LEU A 355 5.53 -7.04 3.49
N PHE A 356 5.29 -5.81 3.06
CA PHE A 356 4.91 -5.52 1.67
C PHE A 356 6.14 -5.28 0.83
N VAL A 357 6.30 -6.13 -0.19
CA VAL A 357 7.37 -5.99 -1.18
C VAL A 357 6.76 -5.52 -2.49
N ILE A 358 7.25 -4.40 -3.00
CA ILE A 358 6.86 -3.86 -4.31
C ILE A 358 8.14 -3.57 -5.10
N ASP A 359 8.23 -4.11 -6.30
CA ASP A 359 9.37 -3.97 -7.22
C ASP A 359 10.72 -4.20 -6.53
N GLY A 360 10.81 -5.29 -5.74
CA GLY A 360 12.02 -5.71 -5.04
C GLY A 360 12.38 -4.88 -3.81
N LYS A 361 11.48 -4.05 -3.29
CA LYS A 361 11.71 -3.24 -2.08
C LYS A 361 10.63 -3.49 -1.03
N VAL A 362 11.01 -3.56 0.23
CA VAL A 362 10.05 -3.55 1.34
C VAL A 362 9.57 -2.11 1.55
N VAL A 363 8.34 -1.83 1.15
CA VAL A 363 7.73 -0.49 1.22
C VAL A 363 7.06 -0.22 2.56
N ALA A 364 6.55 -1.26 3.21
CA ALA A 364 5.92 -1.16 4.53
C ALA A 364 5.99 -2.50 5.27
N ALA A 365 5.88 -2.44 6.60
CA ALA A 365 5.83 -3.62 7.46
C ALA A 365 4.94 -3.36 8.67
N ILE A 366 4.17 -4.37 9.06
CA ILE A 366 3.36 -4.39 10.27
C ILE A 366 3.59 -5.67 11.05
N GLN A 367 3.43 -5.60 12.36
CA GLN A 367 3.26 -6.75 13.22
C GLN A 367 1.77 -6.97 13.42
N ARG A 368 1.33 -8.20 13.22
CA ARG A 368 -0.02 -8.63 13.57
C ARG A 368 0.04 -9.40 14.88
N ALA A 369 -0.95 -9.25 15.73
CA ALA A 369 -1.05 -9.97 16.99
C ALA A 369 -2.45 -10.58 17.10
N ALA A 370 -2.51 -11.86 17.46
CA ALA A 370 -3.73 -12.60 17.69
C ALA A 370 -4.46 -12.10 18.95
N LEU A 371 -5.76 -12.32 19.01
CA LEU A 371 -6.53 -12.13 20.24
C LEU A 371 -6.06 -13.12 21.34
N PRO A 372 -6.24 -12.78 22.63
CA PRO A 372 -5.95 -13.71 23.71
C PRO A 372 -6.65 -15.06 23.50
N GLY A 373 -5.87 -16.16 23.59
CA GLY A 373 -6.38 -17.52 23.34
C GLY A 373 -6.45 -17.96 21.89
N GLU A 374 -6.15 -17.08 20.93
CA GLU A 374 -6.00 -17.37 19.52
C GLU A 374 -4.51 -17.40 19.15
N PHE A 375 -4.11 -18.29 18.26
CA PHE A 375 -2.72 -18.39 17.78
C PHE A 375 -2.52 -17.76 16.38
N ARG A 376 -3.61 -17.54 15.64
CA ARG A 376 -3.61 -16.96 14.30
C ARG A 376 -3.69 -15.45 14.37
N ALA A 377 -2.67 -14.77 13.90
CA ALA A 377 -2.56 -13.30 13.94
C ALA A 377 -3.36 -12.57 12.83
N ASN A 378 -4.25 -13.27 12.13
CA ASN A 378 -5.03 -12.71 11.03
C ASN A 378 -5.97 -11.58 11.50
N ILE A 379 -5.89 -10.41 10.88
CA ILE A 379 -6.73 -9.23 11.18
C ILE A 379 -8.22 -9.57 11.04
N HIS A 380 -8.59 -10.38 10.02
CA HIS A 380 -9.99 -10.81 9.81
C HIS A 380 -10.55 -11.70 10.94
N LEU A 381 -9.70 -12.24 11.80
CA LEU A 381 -10.08 -12.98 13.00
C LEU A 381 -10.08 -12.12 14.26
N GLY A 382 -10.01 -10.79 14.13
CA GLY A 382 -9.99 -9.85 15.24
C GLY A 382 -8.59 -9.50 15.72
N GLY A 383 -7.53 -9.96 15.04
CA GLY A 383 -6.15 -9.58 15.34
C GLY A 383 -5.90 -8.09 15.17
N THR A 384 -4.90 -7.57 15.86
CA THR A 384 -4.46 -6.17 15.78
C THR A 384 -3.25 -6.03 14.90
N ALA A 385 -3.10 -4.84 14.28
CA ALA A 385 -1.93 -4.48 13.48
C ALA A 385 -1.24 -3.26 14.07
N SER A 386 0.08 -3.30 14.15
CA SER A 386 0.91 -2.16 14.56
C SER A 386 2.10 -2.00 13.62
N ILE A 387 2.53 -0.75 13.43
CA ILE A 387 3.71 -0.45 12.63
C ILE A 387 4.96 -1.06 13.27
N ILE A 388 5.85 -1.62 12.46
CA ILE A 388 7.12 -2.15 12.91
C ILE A 388 8.24 -1.76 11.95
N LYS A 389 9.46 -1.62 12.50
CA LYS A 389 10.68 -1.52 11.71
C LYS A 389 11.29 -2.93 11.58
N PRO A 390 11.19 -3.58 10.41
CA PRO A 390 11.75 -4.91 10.23
C PRO A 390 13.28 -4.88 10.30
N THR A 391 13.87 -5.97 10.78
CA THR A 391 15.33 -6.14 10.79
C THR A 391 15.88 -6.25 9.36
N VAL A 392 17.20 -6.13 9.22
CA VAL A 392 17.90 -6.32 7.94
C VAL A 392 17.62 -7.72 7.38
N GLU A 393 17.64 -8.74 8.26
CA GLU A 393 17.38 -10.13 7.86
C GLU A 393 15.95 -10.37 7.42
N GLU A 394 14.97 -9.82 8.15
CA GLU A 394 13.54 -9.90 7.77
C GLU A 394 13.27 -9.24 6.40
N ARG A 395 13.91 -8.08 6.13
CA ARG A 395 13.84 -7.44 4.81
C ARG A 395 14.47 -8.31 3.72
N ARG A 396 15.65 -8.87 4.00
CA ARG A 396 16.36 -9.73 3.06
C ARG A 396 15.54 -10.96 2.68
N ILE A 397 14.92 -11.62 3.66
CA ILE A 397 14.08 -12.79 3.46
C ILE A 397 12.84 -12.41 2.62
N ALA A 398 12.16 -11.30 2.95
CA ALA A 398 10.97 -10.86 2.22
C ALA A 398 11.26 -10.56 0.75
N ILE A 399 12.35 -9.84 0.47
CA ILE A 399 12.77 -9.52 -0.91
C ILE A 399 13.15 -10.79 -1.66
N LYS A 400 13.89 -11.68 -1.02
CA LYS A 400 14.31 -12.95 -1.60
C LYS A 400 13.11 -13.84 -1.95
N ALA A 401 12.13 -13.90 -1.06
CA ALA A 401 10.90 -14.64 -1.26
C ALA A 401 10.07 -14.10 -2.45
N ALA A 402 9.86 -12.79 -2.50
CA ALA A 402 9.15 -12.16 -3.61
C ALA A 402 9.86 -12.41 -4.95
N LYS A 403 11.20 -12.34 -4.96
CA LYS A 403 12.02 -12.62 -6.15
C LYS A 403 11.93 -14.09 -6.56
N ALA A 404 11.99 -15.03 -5.62
CA ALA A 404 11.88 -16.46 -5.88
C ALA A 404 10.54 -16.82 -6.54
N MET A 405 9.47 -16.12 -6.16
CA MET A 405 8.13 -16.27 -6.74
C MET A 405 7.91 -15.43 -8.01
N ASP A 406 8.89 -14.64 -8.44
CA ASP A 406 8.75 -13.64 -9.53
C ASP A 406 7.59 -12.66 -9.32
N LEU A 407 7.31 -12.31 -8.07
CA LEU A 407 6.24 -11.38 -7.71
C LEU A 407 6.78 -9.95 -7.65
N LYS A 408 6.16 -9.05 -8.42
CA LYS A 408 6.41 -7.60 -8.34
C LYS A 408 5.70 -6.96 -7.16
N VAL A 409 4.55 -7.52 -6.76
CA VAL A 409 3.81 -7.14 -5.56
C VAL A 409 3.57 -8.40 -4.73
N ALA A 410 4.03 -8.39 -3.51
CA ALA A 410 3.89 -9.50 -2.58
C ALA A 410 3.65 -9.03 -1.14
N GLY A 411 2.74 -9.73 -0.45
CA GLY A 411 2.64 -9.68 1.01
C GLY A 411 3.37 -10.89 1.57
N VAL A 412 4.45 -10.67 2.31
CA VAL A 412 5.30 -11.74 2.87
C VAL A 412 5.06 -11.83 4.36
N ASP A 413 4.62 -13.00 4.81
CA ASP A 413 4.36 -13.28 6.21
C ASP A 413 5.54 -14.02 6.84
N ILE A 414 6.09 -13.44 7.90
CA ILE A 414 7.27 -13.93 8.61
C ILE A 414 6.94 -14.11 10.09
N ILE A 415 7.42 -15.21 10.67
CA ILE A 415 7.33 -15.49 12.10
C ILE A 415 8.74 -15.46 12.74
N ARG A 416 8.85 -14.86 13.91
CA ARG A 416 10.11 -14.82 14.67
C ARG A 416 10.23 -16.08 15.50
N SER A 417 11.33 -16.80 15.32
CA SER A 417 11.68 -17.98 16.10
C SER A 417 12.98 -17.79 16.85
N SER A 418 13.31 -18.72 17.76
CA SER A 418 14.60 -18.78 18.46
C SER A 418 15.80 -19.01 17.52
N LYS A 419 15.52 -19.53 16.31
CA LYS A 419 16.53 -19.77 15.27
C LYS A 419 16.61 -18.64 14.23
N GLY A 420 15.87 -17.55 14.43
CA GLY A 420 15.77 -16.44 13.50
C GLY A 420 14.39 -16.33 12.84
N PRO A 421 14.22 -15.41 11.88
CA PRO A 421 12.96 -15.23 11.18
C PRO A 421 12.71 -16.39 10.19
N LEU A 422 11.49 -16.92 10.22
CA LEU A 422 11.02 -17.99 9.33
C LEU A 422 9.86 -17.47 8.48
N LEU A 423 9.83 -17.83 7.21
CA LEU A 423 8.77 -17.42 6.30
C LEU A 423 7.56 -18.37 6.43
N LEU A 424 6.36 -17.81 6.57
CA LEU A 424 5.11 -18.58 6.64
C LEU A 424 4.44 -18.71 5.28
N GLU A 425 4.25 -17.60 4.57
CA GLU A 425 3.59 -17.58 3.25
C GLU A 425 3.91 -16.32 2.44
N VAL A 426 3.67 -16.40 1.13
CA VAL A 426 3.79 -15.27 0.20
C VAL A 426 2.45 -15.10 -0.52
N ASN A 427 1.87 -13.90 -0.42
CA ASN A 427 0.60 -13.56 -1.03
C ASN A 427 0.77 -12.67 -2.26
N SER A 428 0.25 -13.10 -3.41
CA SER A 428 0.28 -12.34 -4.68
C SER A 428 -0.75 -11.21 -4.77
N SER A 429 -1.78 -11.22 -3.93
CA SER A 429 -2.82 -10.18 -3.89
C SER A 429 -3.11 -9.75 -2.45
N PRO A 430 -2.10 -9.19 -1.74
CA PRO A 430 -2.26 -8.83 -0.33
C PRO A 430 -3.26 -7.68 -0.16
N GLY A 431 -4.04 -7.72 0.93
CA GLY A 431 -4.96 -6.64 1.29
C GLY A 431 -4.22 -5.37 1.69
N LEU A 432 -4.69 -4.21 1.27
CA LEU A 432 -4.05 -2.91 1.55
C LEU A 432 -4.57 -2.25 2.82
N GLU A 433 -5.81 -2.51 3.24
CA GLU A 433 -6.48 -1.80 4.33
C GLU A 433 -5.68 -1.82 5.63
N GLY A 434 -5.31 -2.99 6.11
CA GLY A 434 -4.59 -3.13 7.37
C GLY A 434 -3.22 -2.45 7.39
N ILE A 435 -2.48 -2.52 6.28
CA ILE A 435 -1.14 -1.93 6.22
C ILE A 435 -1.16 -0.42 5.95
N GLU A 436 -2.05 0.08 5.08
CA GLU A 436 -2.20 1.52 4.86
C GLU A 436 -2.73 2.22 6.12
N THR A 437 -3.71 1.61 6.81
CA THR A 437 -4.25 2.14 8.06
C THR A 437 -3.20 2.19 9.17
N ALA A 438 -2.44 1.11 9.35
CA ALA A 438 -1.43 1.04 10.41
C ALA A 438 -0.20 1.93 10.15
N THR A 439 0.21 2.07 8.89
CA THR A 439 1.45 2.76 8.52
C THR A 439 1.25 4.17 7.98
N ASN A 440 0.02 4.53 7.63
CA ASN A 440 -0.32 5.78 6.93
C ASN A 440 0.52 5.98 5.65
N LYS A 441 0.84 4.90 4.94
CA LYS A 441 1.60 4.91 3.68
C LYS A 441 0.69 4.62 2.50
N ASP A 442 0.94 5.29 1.38
CA ASP A 442 0.25 5.09 0.10
C ASP A 442 0.80 3.86 -0.64
N ILE A 443 0.38 2.67 -0.22
CA ILE A 443 0.82 1.41 -0.84
C ILE A 443 0.25 1.25 -2.25
N ALA A 444 -1.00 1.65 -2.46
CA ALA A 444 -1.61 1.66 -3.78
C ALA A 444 -0.81 2.52 -4.77
N GLY A 445 -0.37 3.71 -4.35
CA GLY A 445 0.50 4.58 -5.16
C GLY A 445 1.86 3.95 -5.48
N GLU A 446 2.45 3.18 -4.55
CA GLU A 446 3.68 2.43 -4.84
C GLU A 446 3.47 1.35 -5.92
N MET A 447 2.31 0.69 -5.94
CA MET A 447 1.97 -0.26 -7.00
C MET A 447 1.89 0.43 -8.38
N ILE A 448 1.26 1.60 -8.45
CA ILE A 448 1.18 2.37 -9.71
C ILE A 448 2.58 2.84 -10.14
N ARG A 449 3.41 3.33 -9.22
CA ARG A 449 4.80 3.70 -9.50
C ARG A 449 5.61 2.52 -10.05
N ALA A 450 5.38 1.31 -9.55
CA ALA A 450 6.03 0.11 -10.08
C ALA A 450 5.65 -0.16 -11.55
N ILE A 451 4.38 0.08 -11.94
CA ILE A 451 3.96 -0.01 -13.34
C ILE A 451 4.68 1.05 -14.17
N GLU A 452 4.64 2.31 -13.77
CA GLU A 452 5.29 3.43 -14.49
C GLU A 452 6.77 3.19 -14.74
N LYS A 453 7.46 2.59 -13.76
CA LYS A 453 8.89 2.28 -13.83
C LYS A 453 9.19 1.11 -14.76
N ASN A 454 8.35 0.08 -14.77
CA ASN A 454 8.60 -1.15 -15.50
C ASN A 454 7.93 -1.19 -16.88
N PHE A 455 7.01 -0.27 -17.15
CA PHE A 455 6.39 -0.13 -18.46
C PHE A 455 7.43 0.42 -19.46
N LYS A 456 7.60 -0.24 -20.59
CA LYS A 456 8.47 0.25 -21.68
C LYS A 456 7.64 1.19 -22.55
N TRP A 457 7.91 2.47 -22.41
CA TRP A 457 7.28 3.54 -23.18
C TRP A 457 7.55 3.43 -24.69
#